data_c70f5a274be8b8e4a265529400bdfa35
#
_entry.id   c70f5a274be8b8e4a265529400bdfa35
#
_cell.length_a   1.000
_cell.length_b   1.000
_cell.length_c   1.000
_cell.angle_alpha   90.00
_cell.angle_beta   90.00
_cell.angle_gamma   90.00
#
_symmetry.space_group_name_H-M   'P 1'
#
loop_
_entity.id
_entity.type
_entity.pdbx_description
1 polymer ?
#
loop_
_entity_poly.entity_id
_entity_poly.type
_entity_poly.pdbx_seq_one_letter_code
_entity_poly.pdbx_strand_id
1 'polypeptide(L)'
;VQRGPVQLILVARNVELAGRIAADLQARGGQADVSVETLDFLSAPAIAEAVAHWTAQGPVDMALIAHGVLSPQQPCQDDIEQARHSIEVNGISPVLFAEAFAGVMNRAGRGTIGMIGSVAGDRGRRANYVYGASKALMDRYAQGLQHRFAGSGVKIVLIKPGPTDTPMTAHYKAQGRRLASVESVAQGTVDALDRGTAVAYLPRKWRLIMFVVRALPDFIFNRLNI
;
A
#
# COMPACT_ATOMS: atom_id res chain seq x y z
N VAL A 1 -16.24 -8.13 1.78
CA VAL A 1 -17.30 -8.66 2.62
C VAL A 1 -18.68 -8.44 2.00
N GLN A 2 -19.02 -7.22 1.58
CA GLN A 2 -20.35 -6.92 1.00
C GLN A 2 -20.63 -7.59 -0.34
N ARG A 3 -19.62 -8.14 -1.02
CA ARG A 3 -19.73 -8.76 -2.35
C ARG A 3 -19.93 -10.28 -2.33
N GLY A 4 -19.96 -10.89 -1.16
CA GLY A 4 -20.16 -12.31 -0.99
C GLY A 4 -19.29 -12.94 0.09
N PRO A 5 -19.32 -14.27 0.22
CA PRO A 5 -18.51 -15.00 1.17
C PRO A 5 -17.03 -14.72 0.94
N VAL A 6 -16.28 -14.44 2.03
CA VAL A 6 -14.85 -14.21 1.96
C VAL A 6 -14.19 -14.74 3.23
N GLN A 7 -13.07 -15.41 3.07
CA GLN A 7 -12.13 -15.66 4.15
C GLN A 7 -11.08 -14.54 4.14
N LEU A 8 -10.91 -13.85 5.26
CA LEU A 8 -10.04 -12.68 5.36
C LEU A 8 -9.11 -12.82 6.57
N ILE A 9 -7.82 -12.74 6.32
CA ILE A 9 -6.80 -12.67 7.37
C ILE A 9 -6.35 -11.22 7.49
N LEU A 10 -6.65 -10.57 8.63
CA LEU A 10 -6.19 -9.23 8.96
C LEU A 10 -4.88 -9.33 9.72
N VAL A 11 -3.79 -8.91 9.10
CA VAL A 11 -2.47 -8.90 9.73
C VAL A 11 -2.13 -7.48 10.19
N ALA A 12 -1.92 -7.28 11.48
CA ALA A 12 -1.69 -5.96 12.05
C ALA A 12 -0.80 -6.00 13.30
N ARG A 13 -0.12 -4.89 13.58
CA ARG A 13 0.66 -4.71 14.82
C ARG A 13 -0.24 -4.47 16.03
N ASN A 14 -1.36 -3.78 15.84
CA ASN A 14 -2.33 -3.47 16.89
C ASN A 14 -3.49 -4.45 16.82
N VAL A 15 -3.41 -5.51 17.65
CA VAL A 15 -4.41 -6.59 17.72
C VAL A 15 -5.79 -6.09 18.11
N GLU A 16 -5.85 -5.16 19.09
CA GLU A 16 -7.12 -4.65 19.61
C GLU A 16 -7.88 -3.88 18.52
N LEU A 17 -7.18 -2.99 17.78
CA LEU A 17 -7.77 -2.26 16.68
C LEU A 17 -8.19 -3.21 15.54
N ALA A 18 -7.35 -4.19 15.20
CA ALA A 18 -7.67 -5.18 14.18
C ALA A 18 -8.87 -6.06 14.58
N GLY A 19 -8.97 -6.43 15.87
CA GLY A 19 -10.13 -7.16 16.40
C GLY A 19 -11.43 -6.37 16.29
N ARG A 20 -11.40 -5.07 16.56
CA ARG A 20 -12.59 -4.19 16.35
C ARG A 20 -12.97 -4.11 14.88
N ILE A 21 -11.99 -4.02 13.97
CA ILE A 21 -12.23 -4.04 12.52
C ILE A 21 -12.81 -5.38 12.08
N ALA A 22 -12.28 -6.51 12.58
CA ALA A 22 -12.80 -7.84 12.28
C ALA A 22 -14.26 -7.98 12.70
N ALA A 23 -14.60 -7.56 13.92
CA ALA A 23 -15.98 -7.59 14.43
C ALA A 23 -16.93 -6.73 13.58
N ASP A 24 -16.52 -5.52 13.17
CA ASP A 24 -17.31 -4.66 12.27
C ASP A 24 -17.51 -5.31 10.90
N LEU A 25 -16.48 -5.94 10.33
CA LEU A 25 -16.57 -6.64 9.06
C LEU A 25 -17.50 -7.85 9.12
N GLN A 26 -17.44 -8.64 10.20
CA GLN A 26 -18.34 -9.77 10.43
C GLN A 26 -19.79 -9.31 10.55
N ALA A 27 -20.03 -8.22 11.31
CA ALA A 27 -21.36 -7.66 11.47
C ALA A 27 -21.98 -7.12 10.17
N ARG A 28 -21.16 -6.58 9.25
CA ARG A 28 -21.63 -6.04 7.96
C ARG A 28 -21.80 -7.09 6.88
N GLY A 29 -21.09 -8.20 6.93
CA GLY A 29 -20.93 -9.11 5.79
C GLY A 29 -21.63 -10.45 5.89
N GLY A 30 -22.27 -10.81 7.01
CA GLY A 30 -23.09 -12.03 7.22
C GLY A 30 -22.44 -13.39 6.93
N GLN A 31 -21.45 -13.47 6.05
CA GLN A 31 -20.73 -14.70 5.65
C GLN A 31 -19.21 -14.49 5.53
N ALA A 32 -18.68 -13.48 6.23
CA ALA A 32 -17.24 -13.24 6.26
C ALA A 32 -16.63 -14.04 7.42
N ASP A 33 -15.66 -14.91 7.10
CA ASP A 33 -14.76 -15.50 8.07
C ASP A 33 -13.53 -14.58 8.20
N VAL A 34 -13.38 -13.90 9.34
CA VAL A 34 -12.33 -12.89 9.55
C VAL A 34 -11.48 -13.32 10.74
N SER A 35 -10.23 -13.64 10.49
CA SER A 35 -9.20 -13.88 11.51
C SER A 35 -8.26 -12.68 11.65
N VAL A 36 -7.65 -12.54 12.83
CA VAL A 36 -6.68 -11.50 13.13
C VAL A 36 -5.37 -12.15 13.56
N GLU A 37 -4.29 -11.75 12.90
CA GLU A 37 -2.95 -12.22 13.22
C GLU A 37 -1.99 -11.06 13.44
N THR A 38 -0.91 -11.33 14.18
CA THR A 38 0.18 -10.39 14.41
C THR A 38 1.48 -10.90 13.84
N LEU A 39 2.31 -9.98 13.40
CA LEU A 39 3.59 -10.29 12.80
C LEU A 39 4.57 -9.15 13.03
N ASP A 40 5.84 -9.46 13.15
CA ASP A 40 6.88 -8.46 12.97
C ASP A 40 7.05 -8.16 11.46
N PHE A 41 6.55 -7.01 11.06
CA PHE A 41 6.56 -6.55 9.67
C PHE A 41 7.96 -6.24 9.13
N LEU A 42 8.98 -6.19 9.98
CA LEU A 42 10.37 -5.92 9.59
C LEU A 42 11.23 -7.17 9.56
N SER A 43 10.72 -8.30 10.06
CA SER A 43 11.42 -9.57 10.04
C SER A 43 11.15 -10.35 8.75
N ALA A 44 12.14 -10.44 7.86
CA ALA A 44 12.03 -11.22 6.64
C ALA A 44 11.72 -12.71 6.88
N PRO A 45 12.35 -13.40 7.87
CA PRO A 45 11.96 -14.77 8.21
C PRO A 45 10.50 -14.89 8.65
N ALA A 46 10.03 -14.00 9.55
CA ALA A 46 8.65 -14.02 10.03
C ALA A 46 7.63 -13.80 8.90
N ILE A 47 7.93 -12.89 7.96
CA ILE A 47 7.10 -12.67 6.77
C ILE A 47 7.02 -13.95 5.91
N ALA A 48 8.16 -14.59 5.65
CA ALA A 48 8.22 -15.80 4.83
C ALA A 48 7.44 -16.96 5.46
N GLU A 49 7.62 -17.18 6.78
CA GLU A 49 6.92 -18.21 7.55
C GLU A 49 5.41 -17.95 7.58
N ALA A 50 4.98 -16.72 7.83
CA ALA A 50 3.57 -16.37 7.85
C ALA A 50 2.90 -16.59 6.48
N VAL A 51 3.52 -16.14 5.38
CA VAL A 51 2.98 -16.37 4.03
C VAL A 51 2.93 -17.87 3.71
N ALA A 52 3.95 -18.64 4.09
CA ALA A 52 3.94 -20.09 3.91
C ALA A 52 2.81 -20.75 4.72
N HIS A 53 2.61 -20.31 5.98
CA HIS A 53 1.52 -20.79 6.84
C HIS A 53 0.15 -20.54 6.24
N TRP A 54 -0.15 -19.30 5.82
CA TRP A 54 -1.45 -18.94 5.23
C TRP A 54 -1.74 -19.72 3.94
N THR A 55 -0.73 -19.89 3.12
CA THR A 55 -0.89 -20.60 1.83
C THR A 55 -0.95 -22.11 1.97
N ALA A 56 -0.50 -22.67 3.09
CA ALA A 56 -0.69 -24.08 3.43
C ALA A 56 -2.15 -24.39 3.86
N GLN A 57 -2.89 -23.41 4.35
CA GLN A 57 -4.30 -23.55 4.71
C GLN A 57 -5.25 -23.50 3.51
N GLY A 58 -4.80 -22.95 2.39
CA GLY A 58 -5.58 -22.83 1.17
C GLY A 58 -4.99 -21.80 0.20
N PRO A 59 -5.54 -21.71 -1.02
CA PRO A 59 -5.06 -20.72 -1.98
C PRO A 59 -5.39 -19.31 -1.51
N VAL A 60 -4.40 -18.41 -1.56
CA VAL A 60 -4.59 -16.98 -1.36
C VAL A 60 -4.85 -16.33 -2.73
N ASP A 61 -6.08 -15.92 -2.96
CA ASP A 61 -6.46 -15.30 -4.24
C ASP A 61 -6.02 -13.84 -4.33
N MET A 62 -5.95 -13.13 -3.17
CA MET A 62 -5.58 -11.72 -3.13
C MET A 62 -4.80 -11.38 -1.86
N ALA A 63 -3.69 -10.66 -2.02
CA ALA A 63 -2.93 -10.04 -0.93
C ALA A 63 -2.93 -8.52 -1.11
N LEU A 64 -3.44 -7.77 -0.12
CA LEU A 64 -3.38 -6.31 -0.11
C LEU A 64 -2.38 -5.82 0.93
N ILE A 65 -1.28 -5.27 0.47
CA ILE A 65 -0.21 -4.72 1.30
C ILE A 65 -0.50 -3.23 1.52
N ALA A 66 -1.05 -2.91 2.70
CA ALA A 66 -1.60 -1.58 2.99
C ALA A 66 -0.93 -0.86 4.17
N HIS A 67 0.04 -1.50 4.84
CA HIS A 67 0.71 -0.90 5.98
C HIS A 67 1.67 0.23 5.57
N GLY A 68 1.92 1.12 6.52
CA GLY A 68 2.85 2.23 6.34
C GLY A 68 2.70 3.28 7.44
N VAL A 69 3.63 4.22 7.47
CA VAL A 69 3.64 5.37 8.36
C VAL A 69 3.93 6.64 7.55
N LEU A 70 3.40 7.77 7.97
CA LEU A 70 3.75 9.07 7.40
C LEU A 70 4.58 9.83 8.44
N SER A 71 5.88 9.53 8.48
CA SER A 71 6.82 10.24 9.35
C SER A 71 6.96 11.68 8.90
N PRO A 72 6.88 12.66 9.81
CA PRO A 72 7.19 14.05 9.48
C PRO A 72 8.62 14.17 8.96
N GLN A 73 8.85 15.08 8.01
CA GLN A 73 10.15 15.18 7.34
C GLN A 73 11.24 15.69 8.28
N GLN A 74 10.94 16.69 9.12
CA GLN A 74 11.93 17.27 10.01
C GLN A 74 12.52 16.25 11.01
N PRO A 75 11.73 15.47 11.75
CA PRO A 75 12.29 14.40 12.57
C PRO A 75 13.18 13.42 11.82
N CYS A 76 12.87 13.10 10.55
CA CYS A 76 13.74 12.24 9.75
C CYS A 76 15.05 12.91 9.32
N GLN A 77 15.14 14.25 9.35
CA GLN A 77 16.38 14.97 9.11
C GLN A 77 17.26 15.05 10.36
N ASP A 78 16.61 15.19 11.51
CA ASP A 78 17.28 15.38 12.80
C ASP A 78 17.77 14.04 13.38
N ASP A 79 17.11 12.93 13.01
CA ASP A 79 17.42 11.58 13.50
C ASP A 79 17.42 10.56 12.34
N ILE A 80 18.62 10.06 12.00
CA ILE A 80 18.82 9.11 10.91
C ILE A 80 18.10 7.76 11.15
N GLU A 81 17.87 7.38 12.42
CA GLU A 81 17.12 6.17 12.75
C GLU A 81 15.64 6.30 12.43
N GLN A 82 15.06 7.49 12.57
CA GLN A 82 13.70 7.74 12.12
C GLN A 82 13.59 7.69 10.59
N ALA A 83 14.59 8.22 9.88
CA ALA A 83 14.65 8.08 8.43
C ALA A 83 14.75 6.60 8.01
N ARG A 84 15.64 5.82 8.65
CA ARG A 84 15.79 4.39 8.43
C ARG A 84 14.47 3.66 8.66
N HIS A 85 13.85 3.86 9.81
CA HIS A 85 12.56 3.23 10.16
C HIS A 85 11.47 3.56 9.15
N SER A 86 11.39 4.82 8.70
CA SER A 86 10.42 5.23 7.68
C SER A 86 10.63 4.49 6.36
N ILE A 87 11.88 4.29 5.93
CA ILE A 87 12.23 3.54 4.71
C ILE A 87 11.90 2.05 4.86
N GLU A 88 12.24 1.46 5.99
CA GLU A 88 11.97 0.05 6.28
C GLU A 88 10.47 -0.26 6.27
N VAL A 89 9.67 0.52 7.00
CA VAL A 89 8.22 0.30 7.11
C VAL A 89 7.48 0.57 5.81
N ASN A 90 7.85 1.64 5.07
CA ASN A 90 7.09 2.06 3.89
C ASN A 90 7.63 1.49 2.58
N GLY A 91 8.86 1.01 2.54
CA GLY A 91 9.51 0.54 1.33
C GLY A 91 9.91 -0.93 1.43
N ILE A 92 10.84 -1.25 2.34
CA ILE A 92 11.44 -2.59 2.43
C ILE A 92 10.38 -3.64 2.82
N SER A 93 9.67 -3.43 3.93
CA SER A 93 8.66 -4.36 4.41
C SER A 93 7.59 -4.70 3.36
N PRO A 94 6.94 -3.73 2.69
CA PRO A 94 5.99 -4.03 1.63
C PRO A 94 6.56 -4.84 0.46
N VAL A 95 7.82 -4.60 0.11
CA VAL A 95 8.52 -5.33 -0.95
C VAL A 95 8.75 -6.79 -0.55
N LEU A 96 9.13 -7.05 0.71
CA LEU A 96 9.34 -8.41 1.23
C LEU A 96 8.03 -9.20 1.23
N PHE A 97 6.92 -8.60 1.67
CA PHE A 97 5.61 -9.24 1.56
C PHE A 97 5.23 -9.53 0.10
N ALA A 98 5.44 -8.56 -0.79
CA ALA A 98 5.12 -8.75 -2.20
C ALA A 98 5.93 -9.88 -2.84
N GLU A 99 7.24 -10.00 -2.51
CA GLU A 99 8.07 -11.10 -3.02
C GLU A 99 7.63 -12.46 -2.47
N ALA A 100 7.31 -12.54 -1.16
CA ALA A 100 6.85 -13.77 -0.55
C ALA A 100 5.55 -14.27 -1.21
N PHE A 101 4.54 -13.39 -1.39
CA PHE A 101 3.32 -13.74 -2.11
C PHE A 101 3.56 -14.02 -3.60
N ALA A 102 4.44 -13.27 -4.26
CA ALA A 102 4.78 -13.49 -5.67
C ALA A 102 5.31 -14.89 -5.92
N GLY A 103 6.17 -15.41 -5.03
CA GLY A 103 6.69 -16.78 -5.12
C GLY A 103 5.57 -17.83 -5.04
N VAL A 104 4.63 -17.67 -4.13
CA VAL A 104 3.50 -18.60 -3.94
C VAL A 104 2.50 -18.52 -5.10
N MET A 105 2.07 -17.32 -5.46
CA MET A 105 1.12 -17.11 -6.56
C MET A 105 1.68 -17.54 -7.91
N ASN A 106 3.02 -17.42 -8.11
CA ASN A 106 3.68 -17.96 -9.30
C ASN A 106 3.52 -19.47 -9.40
N ARG A 107 3.70 -20.21 -8.30
CA ARG A 107 3.50 -21.67 -8.28
C ARG A 107 2.04 -22.06 -8.48
N ALA A 108 1.11 -21.26 -7.95
CA ALA A 108 -0.33 -21.45 -8.14
C ALA A 108 -0.82 -21.04 -9.55
N GLY A 109 -0.01 -20.31 -10.33
CA GLY A 109 -0.35 -19.79 -11.64
C GLY A 109 -1.40 -18.67 -11.63
N ARG A 110 -1.81 -18.16 -10.46
CA ARG A 110 -2.85 -17.15 -10.30
C ARG A 110 -2.71 -16.39 -8.98
N GLY A 111 -3.33 -15.22 -8.91
CA GLY A 111 -3.44 -14.38 -7.72
C GLY A 111 -3.32 -12.90 -8.02
N THR A 112 -3.69 -12.07 -7.06
CA THR A 112 -3.57 -10.61 -7.18
C THR A 112 -2.80 -10.06 -5.99
N ILE A 113 -1.71 -9.33 -6.25
CA ILE A 113 -0.96 -8.58 -5.23
C ILE A 113 -1.25 -7.11 -5.41
N GLY A 114 -1.95 -6.51 -4.43
CA GLY A 114 -2.19 -5.08 -4.33
C GLY A 114 -1.16 -4.42 -3.40
N MET A 115 -0.57 -3.32 -3.83
CA MET A 115 0.40 -2.56 -3.04
C MET A 115 -0.07 -1.11 -2.91
N ILE A 116 -0.23 -0.61 -1.68
CA ILE A 116 -0.60 0.79 -1.44
C ILE A 116 0.65 1.67 -1.47
N GLY A 117 0.94 2.20 -2.64
CA GLY A 117 1.95 3.22 -2.87
C GLY A 117 1.49 4.62 -2.45
N SER A 118 1.91 5.62 -3.20
CA SER A 118 1.49 7.03 -3.02
C SER A 118 1.88 7.86 -4.24
N VAL A 119 1.16 8.93 -4.50
CA VAL A 119 1.62 9.98 -5.43
C VAL A 119 2.94 10.64 -4.99
N ALA A 120 3.31 10.50 -3.71
CA ALA A 120 4.58 11.00 -3.19
C ALA A 120 5.79 10.27 -3.79
N GLY A 121 5.62 9.01 -4.25
CA GLY A 121 6.69 8.25 -4.91
C GLY A 121 7.02 8.71 -6.32
N ASP A 122 6.20 9.57 -6.95
CA ASP A 122 6.41 9.99 -8.34
C ASP A 122 7.53 11.00 -8.52
N ARG A 123 7.73 11.88 -7.53
CA ARG A 123 8.79 12.89 -7.54
C ARG A 123 9.15 13.31 -6.11
N GLY A 124 10.44 13.38 -5.79
CA GLY A 124 10.95 13.85 -4.51
C GLY A 124 10.56 15.30 -4.24
N ARG A 125 10.08 15.59 -3.02
CA ARG A 125 9.67 16.91 -2.57
C ARG A 125 10.29 17.21 -1.21
N ARG A 126 10.76 18.46 -1.00
CA ARG A 126 11.41 18.85 0.26
C ARG A 126 10.56 18.58 1.51
N ALA A 127 9.25 18.60 1.36
CA ALA A 127 8.32 18.41 2.46
C ALA A 127 8.22 16.94 2.97
N ASN A 128 8.63 15.95 2.16
CA ASN A 128 8.46 14.53 2.51
C ASN A 128 9.34 13.58 1.67
N TYR A 129 10.59 13.94 1.40
CA TYR A 129 11.43 13.14 0.50
C TYR A 129 11.82 11.77 1.07
N VAL A 130 11.92 11.58 2.38
CA VAL A 130 12.19 10.27 2.99
C VAL A 130 11.00 9.33 2.73
N TYR A 131 9.78 9.78 3.02
CA TYR A 131 8.57 9.05 2.70
C TYR A 131 8.41 8.84 1.18
N GLY A 132 8.64 9.89 0.38
CA GLY A 132 8.58 9.81 -1.08
C GLY A 132 9.54 8.79 -1.67
N ALA A 133 10.79 8.75 -1.17
CA ALA A 133 11.80 7.78 -1.60
C ALA A 133 11.38 6.33 -1.27
N SER A 134 10.83 6.09 -0.06
CA SER A 134 10.34 4.76 0.30
C SER A 134 9.18 4.30 -0.58
N LYS A 135 8.27 5.19 -0.96
CA LYS A 135 7.18 4.89 -1.88
C LYS A 135 7.65 4.75 -3.34
N ALA A 136 8.71 5.46 -3.74
CA ALA A 136 9.36 5.27 -5.04
C ALA A 136 10.03 3.90 -5.17
N LEU A 137 10.61 3.38 -4.08
CA LEU A 137 11.12 2.01 -4.03
C LEU A 137 10.01 1.00 -4.37
N MET A 138 8.84 1.11 -3.71
CA MET A 138 7.67 0.27 -4.02
C MET A 138 7.24 0.40 -5.49
N ASP A 139 7.23 1.62 -6.03
CA ASP A 139 6.84 1.87 -7.42
C ASP A 139 7.73 1.11 -8.40
N ARG A 140 9.05 1.18 -8.21
CA ARG A 140 10.01 0.47 -9.08
C ARG A 140 9.92 -1.04 -8.92
N TYR A 141 9.76 -1.49 -7.68
CA TYR A 141 9.60 -2.91 -7.40
C TYR A 141 8.33 -3.48 -8.03
N ALA A 142 7.18 -2.80 -7.87
CA ALA A 142 5.93 -3.19 -8.50
C ALA A 142 6.04 -3.26 -10.04
N GLN A 143 6.74 -2.31 -10.68
CA GLN A 143 7.00 -2.36 -12.12
C GLN A 143 7.81 -3.61 -12.52
N GLY A 144 8.84 -3.96 -11.73
CA GLY A 144 9.61 -5.19 -11.94
C GLY A 144 8.75 -6.45 -11.85
N LEU A 145 7.89 -6.55 -10.83
CA LEU A 145 6.95 -7.65 -10.70
C LEU A 145 5.91 -7.69 -11.84
N GLN A 146 5.38 -6.53 -12.25
CA GLN A 146 4.47 -6.44 -13.41
C GLN A 146 5.13 -6.97 -14.68
N HIS A 147 6.40 -6.65 -14.89
CA HIS A 147 7.15 -7.18 -16.04
C HIS A 147 7.40 -8.68 -15.92
N ARG A 148 7.79 -9.17 -14.74
CA ARG A 148 7.99 -10.61 -14.45
C ARG A 148 6.74 -11.44 -14.74
N PHE A 149 5.56 -10.91 -14.37
CA PHE A 149 4.29 -11.62 -14.50
C PHE A 149 3.49 -11.24 -15.74
N ALA A 150 4.07 -10.52 -16.69
CA ALA A 150 3.39 -10.18 -17.93
C ALA A 150 2.93 -11.45 -18.67
N GLY A 151 1.64 -11.49 -19.02
CA GLY A 151 1.04 -12.64 -19.71
C GLY A 151 0.70 -13.85 -18.81
N SER A 152 0.97 -13.77 -17.49
CA SER A 152 0.61 -14.81 -16.52
C SER A 152 -0.75 -14.56 -15.87
N GLY A 153 -1.23 -15.54 -15.07
CA GLY A 153 -2.43 -15.38 -14.25
C GLY A 153 -2.22 -14.57 -12.96
N VAL A 154 -0.98 -14.12 -12.68
CA VAL A 154 -0.68 -13.30 -11.50
C VAL A 154 -0.78 -11.82 -11.85
N LYS A 155 -1.55 -11.06 -11.07
CA LYS A 155 -1.77 -9.62 -11.27
C LYS A 155 -1.06 -8.81 -10.18
N ILE A 156 -0.32 -7.78 -10.57
CA ILE A 156 0.34 -6.85 -9.66
C ILE A 156 -0.29 -5.48 -9.83
N VAL A 157 -0.91 -4.97 -8.77
CA VAL A 157 -1.68 -3.72 -8.77
C VAL A 157 -1.03 -2.72 -7.82
N LEU A 158 -0.45 -1.66 -8.37
CA LEU A 158 0.07 -0.55 -7.60
C LEU A 158 -1.00 0.54 -7.48
N ILE A 159 -1.47 0.78 -6.27
CA ILE A 159 -2.43 1.83 -5.95
C ILE A 159 -1.66 3.08 -5.50
N LYS A 160 -1.92 4.22 -6.10
CA LYS A 160 -1.26 5.51 -5.80
C LYS A 160 -2.30 6.53 -5.31
N PRO A 161 -2.65 6.50 -4.01
CA PRO A 161 -3.53 7.49 -3.43
C PRO A 161 -2.87 8.87 -3.40
N GLY A 162 -3.67 9.91 -3.66
CA GLY A 162 -3.39 11.25 -3.18
C GLY A 162 -3.75 11.39 -1.69
N PRO A 163 -3.65 12.60 -1.12
CA PRO A 163 -4.07 12.85 0.26
C PRO A 163 -5.53 12.43 0.48
N THR A 164 -5.71 11.46 1.39
CA THR A 164 -7.00 10.83 1.71
C THR A 164 -7.35 11.16 3.18
N ASP A 165 -8.61 11.38 3.50
CA ASP A 165 -9.08 11.77 4.84
C ASP A 165 -9.00 10.60 5.82
N THR A 166 -7.82 10.43 6.41
CA THR A 166 -7.48 9.37 7.37
C THR A 166 -6.78 9.98 8.58
N PRO A 167 -6.67 9.27 9.71
CA PRO A 167 -5.87 9.73 10.84
C PRO A 167 -4.43 10.11 10.46
N MET A 168 -3.84 9.43 9.49
CA MET A 168 -2.48 9.69 8.99
C MET A 168 -2.33 11.09 8.38
N THR A 169 -3.39 11.63 7.80
CA THR A 169 -3.42 12.93 7.08
C THR A 169 -4.21 14.02 7.81
N ALA A 170 -4.58 13.80 9.09
CA ALA A 170 -5.37 14.73 9.88
C ALA A 170 -4.75 16.14 9.95
N HIS A 171 -3.41 16.22 9.98
CA HIS A 171 -2.69 17.50 9.96
C HIS A 171 -2.89 18.29 8.65
N TYR A 172 -3.05 17.63 7.50
CA TYR A 172 -3.39 18.31 6.24
C TYR A 172 -4.81 18.86 6.26
N LYS A 173 -5.75 18.10 6.87
CA LYS A 173 -7.12 18.56 7.05
C LYS A 173 -7.20 19.80 7.95
N ALA A 174 -6.42 19.81 9.04
CA ALA A 174 -6.29 20.96 9.93
C ALA A 174 -5.71 22.21 9.22
N GLN A 175 -4.91 22.02 8.17
CA GLN A 175 -4.38 23.08 7.30
C GLN A 175 -5.37 23.52 6.20
N GLY A 176 -6.63 23.04 6.22
CA GLY A 176 -7.66 23.39 5.22
C GLY A 176 -7.48 22.71 3.86
N ARG A 177 -6.62 21.70 3.74
CA ARG A 177 -6.44 20.98 2.46
C ARG A 177 -7.65 20.08 2.17
N ARG A 178 -8.11 20.06 0.92
CA ARG A 178 -9.15 19.14 0.46
C ARG A 178 -8.58 17.74 0.29
N LEU A 179 -9.09 16.80 1.07
CA LEU A 179 -8.71 15.39 1.04
C LEU A 179 -9.76 14.58 0.26
N ALA A 180 -9.35 13.44 -0.30
CA ALA A 180 -10.28 12.48 -0.87
C ALA A 180 -10.98 11.71 0.26
N SER A 181 -12.25 11.33 0.06
CA SER A 181 -12.94 10.48 1.04
C SER A 181 -12.35 9.07 1.05
N VAL A 182 -12.35 8.44 2.22
CA VAL A 182 -11.88 7.05 2.41
C VAL A 182 -12.68 6.11 1.53
N GLU A 183 -14.01 6.29 1.47
CA GLU A 183 -14.92 5.44 0.70
C GLU A 183 -14.59 5.45 -0.79
N SER A 184 -14.33 6.64 -1.36
CA SER A 184 -14.01 6.76 -2.78
C SER A 184 -12.66 6.12 -3.12
N VAL A 185 -11.67 6.24 -2.23
CA VAL A 185 -10.35 5.62 -2.41
C VAL A 185 -10.44 4.11 -2.21
N ALA A 186 -11.17 3.66 -1.20
CA ALA A 186 -11.39 2.23 -0.95
C ALA A 186 -12.12 1.56 -2.14
N GLN A 187 -13.21 2.15 -2.64
CA GLN A 187 -13.92 1.63 -3.80
C GLN A 187 -13.02 1.57 -5.04
N GLY A 188 -12.27 2.65 -5.31
CA GLY A 188 -11.32 2.67 -6.42
C GLY A 188 -10.19 1.64 -6.27
N THR A 189 -9.77 1.35 -5.04
CA THR A 189 -8.79 0.29 -4.74
C THR A 189 -9.35 -1.08 -5.09
N VAL A 190 -10.55 -1.41 -4.63
CA VAL A 190 -11.21 -2.69 -4.92
C VAL A 190 -11.42 -2.84 -6.43
N ASP A 191 -11.90 -1.81 -7.10
CA ASP A 191 -12.11 -1.84 -8.55
C ASP A 191 -10.79 -2.05 -9.32
N ALA A 192 -9.69 -1.48 -8.84
CA ALA A 192 -8.37 -1.66 -9.45
C ALA A 192 -7.85 -3.09 -9.26
N LEU A 193 -8.04 -3.67 -8.08
CA LEU A 193 -7.66 -5.04 -7.76
C LEU A 193 -8.45 -6.06 -8.61
N ASP A 194 -9.76 -5.91 -8.70
CA ASP A 194 -10.63 -6.79 -9.50
C ASP A 194 -10.22 -6.80 -10.97
N ARG A 195 -9.94 -5.61 -11.53
CA ARG A 195 -9.53 -5.48 -12.93
C ARG A 195 -8.08 -5.87 -13.20
N GLY A 196 -7.26 -5.98 -12.15
CA GLY A 196 -5.81 -6.15 -12.29
C GLY A 196 -5.14 -4.92 -12.93
N THR A 197 -5.61 -3.70 -12.58
CA THR A 197 -5.06 -2.45 -13.14
C THR A 197 -3.62 -2.25 -12.66
N ALA A 198 -2.65 -2.27 -13.56
CA ALA A 198 -1.24 -2.22 -13.19
C ALA A 198 -0.90 -1.01 -12.28
N VAL A 199 -1.39 0.19 -12.62
CA VAL A 199 -1.20 1.40 -11.80
C VAL A 199 -2.51 2.18 -11.71
N ALA A 200 -3.02 2.37 -10.48
CA ALA A 200 -4.25 3.10 -10.20
C ALA A 200 -3.98 4.36 -9.37
N TYR A 201 -4.13 5.54 -9.96
CA TYR A 201 -4.14 6.82 -9.24
C TYR A 201 -5.53 7.08 -8.65
N LEU A 202 -5.60 7.35 -7.35
CA LEU A 202 -6.87 7.55 -6.64
C LEU A 202 -6.89 8.84 -5.82
N PRO A 203 -7.84 9.74 -6.05
CA PRO A 203 -8.74 9.82 -7.23
C PRO A 203 -7.99 9.96 -8.56
N ARG A 204 -8.62 9.55 -9.67
CA ARG A 204 -8.02 9.50 -11.02
C ARG A 204 -7.37 10.80 -11.49
N LYS A 205 -7.81 11.97 -10.98
CA LYS A 205 -7.21 13.29 -11.29
C LYS A 205 -5.71 13.35 -10.98
N TRP A 206 -5.23 12.57 -10.01
CA TRP A 206 -3.82 12.53 -9.65
C TRP A 206 -2.93 12.00 -10.78
N ARG A 207 -3.47 11.20 -11.69
CA ARG A 207 -2.71 10.75 -12.86
C ARG A 207 -2.26 11.92 -13.72
N LEU A 208 -3.17 12.89 -13.99
CA LEU A 208 -2.84 14.09 -14.77
C LEU A 208 -1.93 15.03 -13.98
N ILE A 209 -2.25 15.26 -12.69
CA ILE A 209 -1.44 16.12 -11.82
C ILE A 209 0.00 15.61 -11.77
N MET A 210 0.20 14.32 -11.54
CA MET A 210 1.53 13.75 -11.43
C MET A 210 2.25 13.63 -12.77
N PHE A 211 1.52 13.49 -13.86
CA PHE A 211 2.11 13.60 -15.20
C PHE A 211 2.77 14.98 -15.40
N VAL A 212 2.06 16.05 -15.07
CA VAL A 212 2.61 17.43 -15.13
C VAL A 212 3.76 17.60 -14.14
N VAL A 213 3.59 17.20 -12.89
CA VAL A 213 4.62 17.34 -11.83
C VAL A 213 5.93 16.65 -12.23
N ARG A 214 5.85 15.46 -12.81
CA ARG A 214 7.02 14.70 -13.29
C ARG A 214 7.70 15.34 -14.48
N ALA A 215 6.94 16.01 -15.34
CA ALA A 215 7.46 16.67 -16.55
C ALA A 215 8.09 18.04 -16.28
N LEU A 216 7.86 18.63 -15.09
CA LEU A 216 8.45 19.94 -14.77
C LEU A 216 9.98 19.87 -14.75
N PRO A 217 10.70 20.78 -15.43
CA PRO A 217 12.14 20.90 -15.31
C PRO A 217 12.57 21.21 -13.87
N ASP A 218 13.73 20.71 -13.44
CA ASP A 218 14.20 20.84 -12.06
C ASP A 218 14.37 22.29 -11.63
N PHE A 219 14.82 23.18 -12.53
CA PHE A 219 14.99 24.60 -12.19
C PHE A 219 13.66 25.33 -11.89
N ILE A 220 12.53 24.83 -12.45
CA ILE A 220 11.19 25.31 -12.10
C ILE A 220 10.73 24.64 -10.81
N PHE A 221 10.81 23.30 -10.77
CA PHE A 221 10.32 22.52 -9.65
C PHE A 221 10.96 22.91 -8.31
N ASN A 222 12.27 23.17 -8.29
CA ASN A 222 13.01 23.52 -7.08
C ASN A 222 12.64 24.91 -6.50
N ARG A 223 11.94 25.74 -7.27
CA ARG A 223 11.40 27.02 -6.81
C ARG A 223 9.98 26.93 -6.25
N LEU A 224 9.31 25.80 -6.50
CA LEU A 224 7.94 25.59 -6.02
C LEU A 224 7.94 25.09 -4.56
N ASN A 225 6.97 25.57 -3.79
CA ASN A 225 6.72 25.10 -2.44
C ASN A 225 5.56 24.09 -2.42
N ILE A 226 5.80 22.90 -2.96
CA ILE A 226 4.80 21.84 -3.13
C ILE A 226 5.19 20.54 -2.42
#